data_690473e5520c24674dbc7554edeaedc0
#
_entry.id   690473e5520c24674dbc7554edeaedc0
#
_cell.length_a   1.000
_cell.length_b   1.000
_cell.length_c   1.000
_cell.angle_alpha   90.00
_cell.angle_beta   90.00
_cell.angle_gamma   90.00
#
_symmetry.space_group_name_H-M   'P 1'
#
loop_
_entity.id
_entity.type
_entity.pdbx_description
1 polymer ?
#
loop_
_entity_poly.entity_id
_entity_poly.type
_entity_poly.pdbx_seq_one_letter_code
_entity_poly.pdbx_strand_id
1 'polypeptide(L)'
;MSYISIQNVSRTYHDAKSHGRFTALDHVSLDIEQGEFICLLGPSGCGKSTLLDMLAGFSQPSTGTIRIAGEPVTEPSIRRITIFQNYGLLPWRTVAENVELGLETLGLPPEERHRTAAHYLAVVGLEAFRDRHPAELSGGMQQRVAIARALAVDPDILFRDEPFAALDAITRMKLQDEIAAISREQHKTIIFVTHDIEESIVLADRIVVMTPNPGKIKTILPVDLHGTARRDRTSPDFLHIRERVFEAFALKPEDKTEYYI
;
A
#
# COMPACT_ATOMS: atom_id res chain seq x y z
N MET A 1 17.20 15.29 2.91
CA MET A 1 17.31 14.46 1.68
C MET A 1 16.14 13.50 1.74
N SER A 2 15.37 13.37 0.66
CA SER A 2 14.24 12.44 0.60
C SER A 2 14.69 10.99 0.87
N TYR A 3 13.88 10.24 1.59
CA TYR A 3 14.15 8.82 1.87
C TYR A 3 13.94 7.96 0.64
N ILE A 4 12.85 8.22 -0.12
CA ILE A 4 12.62 7.62 -1.43
C ILE A 4 12.64 8.74 -2.47
N SER A 5 13.44 8.58 -3.51
CA SER A 5 13.53 9.53 -4.61
C SER A 5 13.23 8.82 -5.94
N ILE A 6 12.19 9.28 -6.62
CA ILE A 6 11.76 8.85 -7.94
C ILE A 6 12.04 10.02 -8.89
N GLN A 7 12.92 9.81 -9.89
CA GLN A 7 13.37 10.89 -10.78
C GLN A 7 13.11 10.54 -12.24
N ASN A 8 12.17 11.26 -12.88
CA ASN A 8 11.84 11.16 -14.30
C ASN A 8 11.60 9.71 -14.78
N VAL A 9 10.90 8.92 -13.95
CA VAL A 9 10.67 7.50 -14.20
C VAL A 9 9.62 7.31 -15.25
N SER A 10 9.96 6.55 -16.30
CA SER A 10 9.00 6.08 -17.32
C SER A 10 9.07 4.56 -17.43
N ARG A 11 7.93 3.94 -17.74
CA ARG A 11 7.83 2.52 -18.01
C ARG A 11 7.04 2.26 -19.28
N THR A 12 7.70 1.64 -20.27
CA THR A 12 7.10 1.22 -21.52
C THR A 12 7.18 -0.30 -21.66
N TYR A 13 6.05 -0.91 -21.96
CA TYR A 13 5.95 -2.34 -22.28
C TYR A 13 5.90 -2.51 -23.79
N HIS A 14 6.52 -3.57 -24.27
CA HIS A 14 6.47 -3.99 -25.67
C HIS A 14 5.54 -5.20 -25.77
N ASP A 15 4.51 -5.08 -26.58
CA ASP A 15 3.64 -6.22 -26.89
C ASP A 15 4.29 -7.04 -28.01
N ALA A 16 4.73 -8.24 -27.66
CA ALA A 16 5.39 -9.15 -28.60
C ALA A 16 4.46 -9.62 -29.74
N LYS A 17 3.13 -9.56 -29.55
CA LYS A 17 2.15 -10.01 -30.56
C LYS A 17 1.73 -8.92 -31.54
N SER A 18 1.55 -7.70 -31.06
CA SER A 18 1.08 -6.58 -31.88
C SER A 18 2.18 -5.65 -32.37
N HIS A 19 3.45 -5.86 -31.96
CA HIS A 19 4.57 -4.92 -32.13
C HIS A 19 4.27 -3.51 -31.61
N GLY A 20 3.22 -3.37 -30.79
CA GLY A 20 2.81 -2.12 -30.17
C GLY A 20 3.70 -1.76 -28.96
N ARG A 21 3.78 -0.45 -28.69
CA ARG A 21 4.38 0.06 -27.45
C ARG A 21 3.27 0.65 -26.59
N PHE A 22 3.24 0.25 -25.33
CA PHE A 22 2.33 0.82 -24.34
C PHE A 22 3.14 1.47 -23.23
N THR A 23 3.03 2.80 -23.10
CA THR A 23 3.68 3.55 -22.02
C THR A 23 2.75 3.58 -20.81
N ALA A 24 3.09 2.81 -19.79
CA ALA A 24 2.32 2.72 -18.56
C ALA A 24 2.55 3.94 -17.66
N LEU A 25 3.80 4.42 -17.57
CA LEU A 25 4.18 5.61 -16.81
C LEU A 25 5.07 6.52 -17.65
N ASP A 26 4.89 7.83 -17.52
CA ASP A 26 5.62 8.84 -18.28
C ASP A 26 6.13 9.98 -17.40
N HIS A 27 7.46 10.06 -17.23
CA HIS A 27 8.19 11.10 -16.49
C HIS A 27 7.66 11.34 -15.06
N VAL A 28 7.43 10.27 -14.30
CA VAL A 28 6.98 10.35 -12.90
C VAL A 28 8.16 10.77 -12.01
N SER A 29 7.97 11.84 -11.22
CA SER A 29 8.94 12.28 -10.21
C SER A 29 8.22 12.51 -8.89
N LEU A 30 8.76 11.93 -7.81
CA LEU A 30 8.19 12.02 -6.47
C LEU A 30 9.28 11.79 -5.43
N ASP A 31 9.34 12.65 -4.44
CA ASP A 31 10.17 12.49 -3.25
C ASP A 31 9.27 12.16 -2.05
N ILE A 32 9.69 11.17 -1.24
CA ILE A 32 8.97 10.70 -0.05
C ILE A 32 9.93 10.73 1.13
N GLU A 33 9.48 11.27 2.25
CA GLU A 33 10.26 11.31 3.49
C GLU A 33 10.14 10.00 4.27
N GLN A 34 11.10 9.72 5.14
CA GLN A 34 11.03 8.54 6.00
C GLN A 34 9.89 8.67 7.00
N GLY A 35 9.12 7.59 7.18
CA GLY A 35 7.96 7.56 8.07
C GLY A 35 6.70 8.20 7.49
N GLU A 36 6.73 8.65 6.23
CA GLU A 36 5.59 9.26 5.57
C GLU A 36 4.60 8.20 5.05
N PHE A 37 3.31 8.47 5.20
CA PHE A 37 2.24 7.66 4.62
C PHE A 37 1.74 8.31 3.33
N ILE A 38 2.04 7.71 2.18
CA ILE A 38 1.63 8.18 0.85
C ILE A 38 0.49 7.32 0.31
N CYS A 39 -0.58 7.95 -0.17
CA CYS A 39 -1.58 7.28 -1.00
C CYS A 39 -1.41 7.63 -2.47
N LEU A 40 -1.25 6.61 -3.32
CA LEU A 40 -1.35 6.74 -4.78
C LEU A 40 -2.81 6.54 -5.17
N LEU A 41 -3.45 7.60 -5.62
CA LEU A 41 -4.86 7.64 -5.95
C LEU A 41 -5.05 7.89 -7.45
N GLY A 42 -5.93 7.14 -8.11
CA GLY A 42 -6.19 7.30 -9.53
C GLY A 42 -7.04 6.17 -10.11
N PRO A 43 -7.59 6.35 -11.33
CA PRO A 43 -8.42 5.34 -11.97
C PRO A 43 -7.64 4.07 -12.28
N SER A 44 -8.36 2.98 -12.56
CA SER A 44 -7.74 1.73 -13.00
C SER A 44 -6.91 1.96 -14.28
N GLY A 45 -5.75 1.31 -14.35
CA GLY A 45 -4.85 1.44 -15.49
C GLY A 45 -3.99 2.70 -15.53
N CYS A 46 -4.00 3.58 -14.51
CA CYS A 46 -3.12 4.75 -14.47
C CYS A 46 -1.67 4.46 -14.01
N GLY A 47 -1.28 3.20 -13.84
CA GLY A 47 0.10 2.82 -13.58
C GLY A 47 0.50 2.74 -12.10
N LYS A 48 -0.45 2.81 -11.13
CA LYS A 48 -0.15 2.72 -9.68
C LYS A 48 0.61 1.45 -9.33
N SER A 49 0.07 0.29 -9.71
CA SER A 49 0.71 -1.01 -9.46
C SER A 49 2.07 -1.13 -10.18
N THR A 50 2.19 -0.58 -11.40
CA THR A 50 3.47 -0.53 -12.11
C THR A 50 4.53 0.29 -11.36
N LEU A 51 4.13 1.44 -10.78
CA LEU A 51 5.03 2.25 -9.96
C LEU A 51 5.43 1.51 -8.69
N LEU A 52 4.47 0.86 -8.05
CA LEU A 52 4.67 0.08 -6.83
C LEU A 52 5.61 -1.11 -7.07
N ASP A 53 5.46 -1.84 -8.19
CA ASP A 53 6.35 -2.94 -8.57
C ASP A 53 7.80 -2.47 -8.77
N MET A 54 8.01 -1.28 -9.34
CA MET A 54 9.35 -0.71 -9.49
C MET A 54 9.95 -0.28 -8.15
N LEU A 55 9.15 0.30 -7.25
CA LEU A 55 9.58 0.66 -5.91
C LEU A 55 9.94 -0.57 -5.07
N ALA A 56 9.17 -1.65 -5.21
CA ALA A 56 9.46 -2.93 -4.56
C ALA A 56 10.67 -3.67 -5.14
N GLY A 57 11.10 -3.31 -6.36
CA GLY A 57 12.22 -3.94 -7.06
C GLY A 57 11.83 -5.14 -7.94
N PHE A 58 10.53 -5.39 -8.15
CA PHE A 58 10.04 -6.47 -9.03
C PHE A 58 10.22 -6.15 -10.52
N SER A 59 10.31 -4.87 -10.87
CA SER A 59 10.59 -4.42 -12.23
C SER A 59 11.48 -3.19 -12.23
N GLN A 60 12.14 -2.92 -13.38
CA GLN A 60 13.03 -1.77 -13.54
C GLN A 60 12.34 -0.70 -14.41
N PRO A 61 12.58 0.59 -14.17
CA PRO A 61 12.12 1.65 -15.06
C PRO A 61 12.75 1.51 -16.45
N SER A 62 12.03 1.95 -17.51
CA SER A 62 12.60 2.05 -18.84
C SER A 62 13.55 3.25 -18.96
N THR A 63 13.25 4.33 -18.26
CA THR A 63 14.09 5.54 -18.10
C THR A 63 13.89 6.13 -16.71
N GLY A 64 14.82 6.97 -16.28
CA GLY A 64 14.80 7.56 -14.95
C GLY A 64 15.43 6.65 -13.89
N THR A 65 15.35 7.07 -12.62
CA THR A 65 15.96 6.34 -11.49
C THR A 65 15.04 6.33 -10.28
N ILE A 66 15.11 5.24 -9.50
CA ILE A 66 14.47 5.10 -8.20
C ILE A 66 15.56 4.80 -7.18
N ARG A 67 15.61 5.58 -6.11
CA ARG A 67 16.54 5.40 -4.99
C ARG A 67 15.78 5.33 -3.67
N ILE A 68 16.27 4.50 -2.76
CA ILE A 68 15.76 4.38 -1.39
C ILE A 68 16.97 4.48 -0.46
N ALA A 69 16.91 5.37 0.51
CA ALA A 69 18.04 5.70 1.40
C ALA A 69 19.33 6.02 0.63
N GLY A 70 19.22 6.66 -0.55
CA GLY A 70 20.33 6.98 -1.44
C GLY A 70 20.77 5.86 -2.38
N GLU A 71 20.37 4.60 -2.13
CA GLU A 71 20.76 3.44 -2.93
C GLU A 71 19.75 3.15 -4.06
N PRO A 72 20.21 2.75 -5.25
CA PRO A 72 19.32 2.40 -6.34
C PRO A 72 18.52 1.13 -6.03
N VAL A 73 17.25 1.10 -6.44
CA VAL A 73 16.39 -0.08 -6.34
C VAL A 73 16.65 -1.00 -7.52
N THR A 74 17.30 -2.14 -7.28
CA THR A 74 17.66 -3.11 -8.32
C THR A 74 16.92 -4.45 -8.20
N GLU A 75 16.53 -4.84 -6.98
CA GLU A 75 15.91 -6.13 -6.67
C GLU A 75 14.97 -6.02 -5.46
N PRO A 76 14.08 -6.99 -5.23
CA PRO A 76 13.26 -7.07 -4.02
C PRO A 76 14.11 -7.21 -2.75
N SER A 77 13.57 -6.73 -1.62
CA SER A 77 14.26 -6.80 -0.33
C SER A 77 13.26 -7.09 0.78
N ILE A 78 13.69 -7.83 1.81
CA ILE A 78 12.88 -8.09 3.01
C ILE A 78 12.58 -6.82 3.83
N ARG A 79 13.34 -5.75 3.61
CA ARG A 79 13.06 -4.43 4.19
C ARG A 79 11.94 -3.67 3.46
N ARG A 80 11.50 -4.17 2.31
CA ARG A 80 10.49 -3.56 1.43
C ARG A 80 9.44 -4.60 1.08
N ILE A 81 8.42 -4.70 1.91
CA ILE A 81 7.40 -5.75 1.78
C ILE A 81 6.20 -5.25 1.00
N THR A 82 5.75 -6.05 0.05
CA THR A 82 4.51 -5.83 -0.70
C THR A 82 3.42 -6.79 -0.22
N ILE A 83 2.28 -6.23 0.16
CA ILE A 83 1.07 -7.00 0.40
C ILE A 83 0.25 -7.01 -0.89
N PHE A 84 0.20 -8.16 -1.53
CA PHE A 84 -0.53 -8.36 -2.80
C PHE A 84 -2.03 -8.48 -2.59
N GLN A 85 -2.80 -8.15 -3.62
CA GLN A 85 -4.27 -8.24 -3.61
C GLN A 85 -4.77 -9.69 -3.38
N ASN A 86 -4.05 -10.69 -3.87
CA ASN A 86 -4.37 -12.11 -3.71
C ASN A 86 -3.80 -12.73 -2.43
N TYR A 87 -3.38 -11.91 -1.45
CA TYR A 87 -2.82 -12.27 -0.15
C TYR A 87 -1.51 -13.08 -0.19
N GLY A 88 -1.26 -13.88 -1.21
CA GLY A 88 -0.06 -14.69 -1.40
C GLY A 88 0.25 -15.62 -0.23
N LEU A 89 -0.77 -16.13 0.48
CA LEU A 89 -0.59 -17.10 1.54
C LEU A 89 -0.24 -18.46 0.96
N LEU A 90 0.66 -19.18 1.63
CA LEU A 90 1.03 -20.55 1.27
C LEU A 90 -0.06 -21.52 1.77
N PRO A 91 -0.82 -22.17 0.87
CA PRO A 91 -1.99 -22.95 1.26
C PRO A 91 -1.66 -24.22 2.06
N TRP A 92 -0.42 -24.70 1.97
CA TRP A 92 0.08 -25.87 2.71
C TRP A 92 0.68 -25.53 4.08
N ARG A 93 0.73 -24.25 4.46
CA ARG A 93 1.18 -23.79 5.78
C ARG A 93 -0.01 -23.33 6.61
N THR A 94 0.10 -23.49 7.91
CA THR A 94 -0.85 -22.90 8.86
C THR A 94 -0.78 -21.38 8.86
N VAL A 95 -1.70 -20.73 9.53
CA VAL A 95 -1.72 -19.28 9.74
C VAL A 95 -0.44 -18.81 10.44
N ALA A 96 -0.02 -19.48 11.51
CA ALA A 96 1.22 -19.14 12.23
C ALA A 96 2.45 -19.31 11.33
N GLU A 97 2.57 -20.45 10.65
CA GLU A 97 3.68 -20.71 9.73
C GLU A 97 3.73 -19.73 8.54
N ASN A 98 2.58 -19.23 8.08
CA ASN A 98 2.55 -18.16 7.08
C ASN A 98 3.14 -16.85 7.63
N VAL A 99 2.86 -16.49 8.87
CA VAL A 99 3.44 -15.30 9.50
C VAL A 99 4.94 -15.48 9.75
N GLU A 100 5.38 -16.68 10.11
CA GLU A 100 6.80 -17.00 10.35
C GLU A 100 7.65 -17.01 9.08
N LEU A 101 7.08 -17.11 7.89
CA LEU A 101 7.79 -17.29 6.62
C LEU A 101 8.94 -16.28 6.41
N GLY A 102 8.68 -15.00 6.65
CA GLY A 102 9.70 -13.97 6.51
C GLY A 102 10.77 -14.03 7.60
N LEU A 103 10.37 -14.43 8.82
CA LEU A 103 11.27 -14.60 9.97
C LEU A 103 12.23 -15.78 9.78
N GLU A 104 11.82 -16.83 9.06
CA GLU A 104 12.69 -17.93 8.66
C GLU A 104 13.82 -17.42 7.74
N THR A 105 13.49 -16.54 6.80
CA THR A 105 14.48 -15.93 5.89
C THR A 105 15.49 -15.05 6.64
N LEU A 106 15.08 -14.43 7.74
CA LEU A 106 15.96 -13.66 8.63
C LEU A 106 16.84 -14.56 9.53
N GLY A 107 16.64 -15.88 9.50
CA GLY A 107 17.41 -16.81 10.30
C GLY A 107 17.13 -16.79 11.81
N LEU A 108 15.96 -16.26 12.22
CA LEU A 108 15.61 -16.19 13.65
C LEU A 108 15.38 -17.58 14.25
N PRO A 109 15.74 -17.77 15.54
CA PRO A 109 15.47 -19.02 16.26
C PRO A 109 13.96 -19.33 16.31
N PRO A 110 13.57 -20.63 16.34
CA PRO A 110 12.16 -21.03 16.35
C PRO A 110 11.32 -20.36 17.44
N GLU A 111 11.85 -20.28 18.67
CA GLU A 111 11.13 -19.64 19.79
C GLU A 111 10.82 -18.16 19.53
N GLU A 112 11.76 -17.44 18.94
CA GLU A 112 11.59 -16.03 18.59
C GLU A 112 10.58 -15.85 17.46
N ARG A 113 10.63 -16.71 16.43
CA ARG A 113 9.65 -16.72 15.35
C ARG A 113 8.24 -16.95 15.88
N HIS A 114 8.06 -17.99 16.71
CA HIS A 114 6.75 -18.30 17.31
C HIS A 114 6.21 -17.16 18.17
N ARG A 115 7.07 -16.52 18.98
CA ARG A 115 6.68 -15.38 19.80
C ARG A 115 6.26 -14.18 18.95
N THR A 116 7.03 -13.86 17.90
CA THR A 116 6.75 -12.76 16.99
C THR A 116 5.46 -13.02 16.20
N ALA A 117 5.29 -14.24 15.67
CA ALA A 117 4.08 -14.61 14.96
C ALA A 117 2.83 -14.53 15.86
N ALA A 118 2.92 -15.03 17.09
CA ALA A 118 1.82 -14.93 18.06
C ALA A 118 1.45 -13.47 18.37
N HIS A 119 2.45 -12.59 18.56
CA HIS A 119 2.24 -11.16 18.75
C HIS A 119 1.44 -10.53 17.61
N TYR A 120 1.89 -10.71 16.34
CA TYR A 120 1.20 -10.09 15.21
C TYR A 120 -0.15 -10.74 14.90
N LEU A 121 -0.34 -12.03 15.20
CA LEU A 121 -1.65 -12.66 15.15
C LEU A 121 -2.63 -12.08 16.17
N ALA A 122 -2.16 -11.72 17.37
CA ALA A 122 -2.95 -11.00 18.35
C ALA A 122 -3.34 -9.60 17.88
N VAL A 123 -2.38 -8.84 17.32
CA VAL A 123 -2.63 -7.51 16.72
C VAL A 123 -3.76 -7.55 15.70
N VAL A 124 -3.78 -8.58 14.84
CA VAL A 124 -4.84 -8.71 13.81
C VAL A 124 -6.06 -9.51 14.27
N GLY A 125 -6.13 -9.91 15.53
CA GLY A 125 -7.27 -10.64 16.13
C GLY A 125 -7.47 -12.05 15.60
N LEU A 126 -6.39 -12.79 15.29
CA LEU A 126 -6.43 -14.13 14.71
C LEU A 126 -5.68 -15.19 15.54
N GLU A 127 -5.40 -14.96 16.82
CA GLU A 127 -4.72 -15.92 17.70
C GLU A 127 -5.41 -17.29 17.74
N ALA A 128 -6.74 -17.31 17.84
CA ALA A 128 -7.54 -18.53 17.91
C ALA A 128 -7.49 -19.36 16.61
N PHE A 129 -6.97 -18.81 15.52
CA PHE A 129 -6.90 -19.44 14.20
C PHE A 129 -5.47 -19.82 13.80
N ARG A 130 -4.50 -19.72 14.71
CA ARG A 130 -3.07 -19.92 14.45
C ARG A 130 -2.74 -21.24 13.77
N ASP A 131 -3.46 -22.32 14.12
CA ASP A 131 -3.22 -23.68 13.63
C ASP A 131 -4.10 -24.05 12.42
N ARG A 132 -4.92 -23.10 11.92
CA ARG A 132 -5.75 -23.29 10.73
C ARG A 132 -4.95 -23.05 9.45
N HIS A 133 -5.41 -23.65 8.35
CA HIS A 133 -4.88 -23.39 7.00
C HIS A 133 -5.65 -22.26 6.31
N PRO A 134 -5.04 -21.56 5.33
CA PRO A 134 -5.70 -20.48 4.60
C PRO A 134 -7.05 -20.83 4.01
N ALA A 135 -7.25 -22.06 3.53
CA ALA A 135 -8.53 -22.54 2.96
C ALA A 135 -9.69 -22.59 3.97
N GLU A 136 -9.39 -22.58 5.28
CA GLU A 136 -10.37 -22.58 6.36
C GLU A 136 -10.78 -21.17 6.81
N LEU A 137 -10.18 -20.13 6.19
CA LEU A 137 -10.38 -18.73 6.56
C LEU A 137 -11.24 -18.00 5.54
N SER A 138 -12.01 -17.01 6.00
CA SER A 138 -12.63 -16.03 5.10
C SER A 138 -11.58 -15.15 4.40
N GLY A 139 -11.93 -14.53 3.26
CA GLY A 139 -11.03 -13.63 2.55
C GLY A 139 -10.48 -12.49 3.43
N GLY A 140 -11.33 -11.91 4.29
CA GLY A 140 -10.90 -10.88 5.24
C GLY A 140 -9.94 -11.42 6.32
N MET A 141 -10.09 -12.67 6.76
CA MET A 141 -9.13 -13.30 7.67
C MET A 141 -7.80 -13.58 6.98
N GLN A 142 -7.83 -14.10 5.73
CA GLN A 142 -6.61 -14.31 4.94
C GLN A 142 -5.83 -13.00 4.74
N GLN A 143 -6.53 -11.92 4.48
CA GLN A 143 -5.94 -10.60 4.36
C GLN A 143 -5.26 -10.15 5.64
N ARG A 144 -5.88 -10.35 6.80
CA ARG A 144 -5.28 -10.03 8.11
C ARG A 144 -4.03 -10.88 8.37
N VAL A 145 -4.02 -12.16 7.97
CA VAL A 145 -2.81 -13.00 8.04
C VAL A 145 -1.69 -12.43 7.15
N ALA A 146 -2.00 -11.98 5.93
CA ALA A 146 -1.00 -11.38 5.04
C ALA A 146 -0.41 -10.09 5.62
N ILE A 147 -1.22 -9.30 6.34
CA ILE A 147 -0.75 -8.11 7.06
C ILE A 147 0.16 -8.51 8.23
N ALA A 148 -0.27 -9.45 9.07
CA ALA A 148 0.54 -9.96 10.17
C ALA A 148 1.91 -10.48 9.68
N ARG A 149 1.92 -11.24 8.58
CA ARG A 149 3.14 -11.72 7.93
C ARG A 149 4.05 -10.58 7.47
N ALA A 150 3.47 -9.54 6.86
CA ALA A 150 4.22 -8.39 6.38
C ALA A 150 4.84 -7.58 7.52
N LEU A 151 4.11 -7.40 8.61
CA LEU A 151 4.57 -6.64 9.77
C LEU A 151 5.58 -7.42 10.63
N ALA A 152 5.48 -8.74 10.67
CA ALA A 152 6.34 -9.59 11.49
C ALA A 152 7.84 -9.44 11.18
N VAL A 153 8.19 -9.16 9.93
CA VAL A 153 9.59 -8.96 9.51
C VAL A 153 10.12 -7.55 9.79
N ASP A 154 9.31 -6.69 10.40
CA ASP A 154 9.66 -5.32 10.75
C ASP A 154 10.23 -4.50 9.56
N PRO A 155 9.50 -4.39 8.42
CA PRO A 155 10.02 -3.74 7.24
C PRO A 155 10.18 -2.24 7.42
N ASP A 156 11.11 -1.61 6.69
CA ASP A 156 11.27 -0.16 6.65
C ASP A 156 10.16 0.49 5.80
N ILE A 157 9.75 -0.24 4.73
CA ILE A 157 8.74 0.23 3.78
C ILE A 157 7.69 -0.86 3.57
N LEU A 158 6.42 -0.45 3.64
CA LEU A 158 5.29 -1.30 3.34
C LEU A 158 4.58 -0.79 2.09
N PHE A 159 4.53 -1.63 1.06
CA PHE A 159 3.73 -1.39 -0.13
C PHE A 159 2.43 -2.16 -0.07
N ARG A 160 1.34 -1.54 -0.54
CA ARG A 160 0.05 -2.18 -0.52
C ARG A 160 -0.82 -1.77 -1.70
N ASP A 161 -1.32 -2.77 -2.44
CA ASP A 161 -2.20 -2.57 -3.59
C ASP A 161 -3.63 -2.98 -3.24
N GLU A 162 -4.56 -2.02 -3.20
CA GLU A 162 -6.01 -2.15 -2.93
C GLU A 162 -6.39 -3.12 -1.79
N PRO A 163 -5.94 -2.87 -0.56
CA PRO A 163 -5.94 -3.89 0.49
C PRO A 163 -7.27 -4.15 1.17
N PHE A 164 -8.26 -3.27 1.01
CA PHE A 164 -9.49 -3.34 1.81
C PHE A 164 -10.73 -3.71 0.98
N ALA A 165 -10.58 -3.98 -0.31
CA ALA A 165 -11.69 -4.21 -1.23
C ALA A 165 -12.58 -5.42 -0.83
N ALA A 166 -12.01 -6.43 -0.15
CA ALA A 166 -12.71 -7.66 0.25
C ALA A 166 -13.23 -7.64 1.70
N LEU A 167 -13.11 -6.49 2.42
CA LEU A 167 -13.48 -6.39 3.83
C LEU A 167 -14.85 -5.73 4.01
N ASP A 168 -15.60 -6.20 5.02
CA ASP A 168 -16.75 -5.46 5.53
C ASP A 168 -16.33 -4.12 6.15
N ALA A 169 -17.26 -3.16 6.23
CA ALA A 169 -16.96 -1.79 6.63
C ALA A 169 -16.33 -1.69 8.04
N ILE A 170 -16.80 -2.50 9.01
CA ILE A 170 -16.31 -2.42 10.40
C ILE A 170 -14.88 -2.97 10.48
N THR A 171 -14.63 -4.13 9.86
CA THR A 171 -13.30 -4.73 9.81
C THR A 171 -12.30 -3.82 9.07
N ARG A 172 -12.74 -3.19 7.96
CA ARG A 172 -11.95 -2.22 7.20
C ARG A 172 -11.52 -1.06 8.09
N MET A 173 -12.44 -0.41 8.80
CA MET A 173 -12.14 0.72 9.68
C MET A 173 -11.13 0.35 10.77
N LYS A 174 -11.32 -0.78 11.45
CA LYS A 174 -10.38 -1.26 12.47
C LYS A 174 -8.97 -1.46 11.90
N LEU A 175 -8.88 -2.09 10.74
CA LEU A 175 -7.59 -2.39 10.12
C LEU A 175 -6.89 -1.12 9.60
N GLN A 176 -7.64 -0.14 9.10
CA GLN A 176 -7.13 1.19 8.76
C GLN A 176 -6.52 1.87 9.98
N ASP A 177 -7.23 1.83 11.11
CA ASP A 177 -6.76 2.39 12.38
C ASP A 177 -5.47 1.71 12.88
N GLU A 178 -5.40 0.39 12.80
CA GLU A 178 -4.23 -0.38 13.21
C GLU A 178 -3.00 -0.06 12.35
N ILE A 179 -3.16 -0.04 11.02
CA ILE A 179 -2.05 0.29 10.10
C ILE A 179 -1.59 1.74 10.30
N ALA A 180 -2.52 2.67 10.48
CA ALA A 180 -2.19 4.06 10.74
C ALA A 180 -1.49 4.25 12.10
N ALA A 181 -1.84 3.45 13.12
CA ALA A 181 -1.16 3.44 14.42
C ALA A 181 0.27 2.90 14.29
N ILE A 182 0.44 1.73 13.65
CA ILE A 182 1.75 1.11 13.42
C ILE A 182 2.67 2.05 12.64
N SER A 183 2.17 2.68 11.57
CA SER A 183 2.95 3.64 10.78
C SER A 183 3.50 4.76 11.65
N ARG A 184 2.66 5.36 12.50
CA ARG A 184 3.04 6.48 13.37
C ARG A 184 3.94 6.07 14.52
N GLU A 185 3.62 4.98 15.21
CA GLU A 185 4.38 4.54 16.39
C GLU A 185 5.76 4.00 16.02
N GLN A 186 5.88 3.33 14.89
CA GLN A 186 7.12 2.70 14.43
C GLN A 186 7.82 3.49 13.33
N HIS A 187 7.31 4.69 12.96
CA HIS A 187 7.86 5.54 11.88
C HIS A 187 8.09 4.79 10.56
N LYS A 188 7.15 3.87 10.20
CA LYS A 188 7.22 3.11 8.95
C LYS A 188 6.78 3.96 7.77
N THR A 189 7.54 3.90 6.68
CA THR A 189 7.13 4.50 5.42
C THR A 189 6.11 3.59 4.73
N ILE A 190 4.94 4.13 4.40
CA ILE A 190 3.87 3.34 3.76
C ILE A 190 3.51 3.98 2.42
N ILE A 191 3.50 3.15 1.37
CA ILE A 191 2.98 3.54 0.05
C ILE A 191 1.78 2.66 -0.27
N PHE A 192 0.66 3.30 -0.35
CA PHE A 192 -0.65 2.68 -0.41
C PHE A 192 -1.34 3.02 -1.73
N VAL A 193 -1.85 2.02 -2.43
CA VAL A 193 -2.62 2.20 -3.65
C VAL A 193 -4.09 2.01 -3.32
N THR A 194 -4.91 2.98 -3.66
CA THR A 194 -6.36 2.89 -3.52
C THR A 194 -7.08 3.66 -4.63
N HIS A 195 -8.33 3.34 -4.86
CA HIS A 195 -9.26 4.14 -5.66
C HIS A 195 -10.30 4.85 -4.77
N ASP A 196 -10.31 4.58 -3.46
CA ASP A 196 -11.21 5.18 -2.49
C ASP A 196 -10.62 6.50 -1.96
N ILE A 197 -11.35 7.58 -2.22
CA ILE A 197 -10.94 8.95 -1.85
C ILE A 197 -10.94 9.12 -0.34
N GLU A 198 -11.99 8.65 0.36
CA GLU A 198 -12.10 8.81 1.80
C GLU A 198 -11.01 8.01 2.53
N GLU A 199 -10.73 6.80 2.06
CA GLU A 199 -9.64 5.98 2.57
C GLU A 199 -8.30 6.71 2.46
N SER A 200 -8.02 7.34 1.30
CA SER A 200 -6.78 8.10 1.10
C SER A 200 -6.66 9.28 2.07
N ILE A 201 -7.77 9.96 2.41
CA ILE A 201 -7.78 11.08 3.35
C ILE A 201 -7.57 10.60 4.80
N VAL A 202 -8.19 9.46 5.16
CA VAL A 202 -8.07 8.91 6.52
C VAL A 202 -6.63 8.47 6.81
N LEU A 203 -5.94 7.92 5.83
CA LEU A 203 -4.64 7.25 6.02
C LEU A 203 -3.44 8.13 5.72
N ALA A 204 -3.47 8.87 4.61
CA ALA A 204 -2.28 9.50 4.05
C ALA A 204 -1.87 10.80 4.73
N ASP A 205 -0.57 11.08 4.71
CA ASP A 205 -0.01 12.41 4.95
C ASP A 205 -0.02 13.22 3.65
N ARG A 206 0.16 12.55 2.51
CA ARG A 206 0.02 13.13 1.17
C ARG A 206 -0.71 12.17 0.23
N ILE A 207 -1.59 12.72 -0.60
CA ILE A 207 -2.29 12.01 -1.67
C ILE A 207 -1.67 12.40 -3.00
N VAL A 208 -1.15 11.42 -3.72
CA VAL A 208 -0.59 11.57 -5.06
C VAL A 208 -1.64 11.16 -6.07
N VAL A 209 -2.23 12.13 -6.75
CA VAL A 209 -3.27 11.89 -7.77
C VAL A 209 -2.62 11.61 -9.11
N MET A 210 -2.93 10.45 -9.70
CA MET A 210 -2.40 10.00 -10.98
C MET A 210 -3.45 10.03 -12.09
N THR A 211 -3.00 10.34 -13.32
CA THR A 211 -3.81 10.29 -14.53
C THR A 211 -3.48 9.06 -15.37
N PRO A 212 -4.44 8.54 -16.17
CA PRO A 212 -4.18 7.40 -17.06
C PRO A 212 -3.64 7.82 -18.42
N ASN A 213 -3.02 6.87 -19.17
CA ASN A 213 -2.75 6.88 -20.60
C ASN A 213 -1.90 8.04 -21.16
N PRO A 214 -0.62 8.16 -20.82
CA PRO A 214 0.14 7.40 -19.86
C PRO A 214 -0.04 7.89 -18.42
N GLY A 215 0.31 7.05 -17.44
CA GLY A 215 0.27 7.40 -16.05
C GLY A 215 1.25 8.52 -15.71
N LYS A 216 0.74 9.62 -15.15
CA LYS A 216 1.50 10.79 -14.70
C LYS A 216 0.98 11.23 -13.33
N ILE A 217 1.83 11.89 -12.56
CA ILE A 217 1.37 12.62 -11.38
C ILE A 217 0.69 13.90 -11.86
N LYS A 218 -0.60 14.04 -11.53
CA LYS A 218 -1.38 15.26 -11.83
C LYS A 218 -1.14 16.32 -10.76
N THR A 219 -1.22 15.91 -9.51
CA THR A 219 -1.01 16.79 -8.35
C THR A 219 -0.68 15.97 -7.11
N ILE A 220 -0.12 16.63 -6.11
CA ILE A 220 0.16 16.07 -4.79
C ILE A 220 -0.54 16.95 -3.78
N LEU A 221 -1.44 16.37 -3.00
CA LEU A 221 -2.26 17.07 -2.01
C LEU A 221 -1.81 16.69 -0.60
N PRO A 222 -1.38 17.64 0.23
CA PRO A 222 -1.12 17.38 1.64
C PRO A 222 -2.45 17.16 2.38
N VAL A 223 -2.44 16.28 3.38
CA VAL A 223 -3.57 15.97 4.26
C VAL A 223 -3.22 16.46 5.67
N ASP A 224 -3.52 17.73 5.94
CA ASP A 224 -3.22 18.37 7.22
C ASP A 224 -4.32 18.10 8.27
N LEU A 225 -4.66 16.82 8.46
CA LEU A 225 -5.61 16.37 9.47
C LEU A 225 -4.89 15.64 10.59
N HIS A 226 -5.20 16.01 11.85
CA HIS A 226 -4.57 15.41 13.01
C HIS A 226 -5.59 14.77 13.98
N GLY A 227 -5.20 13.71 14.66
CA GLY A 227 -5.98 13.06 15.70
C GLY A 227 -7.36 12.59 15.22
N THR A 228 -8.41 12.98 15.94
CA THR A 228 -9.80 12.58 15.66
C THR A 228 -10.37 13.22 14.40
N ALA A 229 -9.81 14.36 13.93
CA ALA A 229 -10.28 15.04 12.72
C ALA A 229 -10.11 14.17 11.46
N ARG A 230 -9.10 13.29 11.41
CA ARG A 230 -8.94 12.30 10.31
C ARG A 230 -10.08 11.29 10.23
N ARG A 231 -10.75 11.01 11.34
CA ARG A 231 -11.84 10.02 11.45
C ARG A 231 -13.22 10.64 11.29
N ASP A 232 -13.33 11.93 11.53
CA ASP A 232 -14.59 12.66 11.37
C ASP A 232 -14.79 13.07 9.92
N ARG A 233 -15.39 12.17 9.15
CA ARG A 233 -15.70 12.37 7.73
C ARG A 233 -16.72 13.49 7.48
N THR A 234 -17.33 14.03 8.54
CA THR A 234 -18.29 15.13 8.49
C THR A 234 -17.66 16.47 8.83
N SER A 235 -16.43 16.47 9.33
CA SER A 235 -15.73 17.71 9.68
C SER A 235 -15.51 18.60 8.45
N PRO A 236 -15.57 19.94 8.60
CA PRO A 236 -15.33 20.87 7.51
C PRO A 236 -13.96 20.65 6.83
N ASP A 237 -12.93 20.34 7.61
CA ASP A 237 -11.58 20.14 7.10
C ASP A 237 -11.48 18.86 6.24
N PHE A 238 -12.12 17.77 6.68
CA PHE A 238 -12.22 16.55 5.89
C PHE A 238 -12.95 16.78 4.57
N LEU A 239 -14.11 17.46 4.64
CA LEU A 239 -14.92 17.79 3.47
C LEU A 239 -14.16 18.69 2.49
N HIS A 240 -13.37 19.64 2.99
CA HIS A 240 -12.54 20.51 2.16
C HIS A 240 -11.46 19.72 1.40
N ILE A 241 -10.73 18.82 2.08
CA ILE A 241 -9.73 17.96 1.42
C ILE A 241 -10.40 17.06 0.39
N ARG A 242 -11.53 16.46 0.74
CA ARG A 242 -12.30 15.62 -0.18
C ARG A 242 -12.70 16.38 -1.45
N GLU A 243 -13.19 17.61 -1.33
CA GLU A 243 -13.53 18.45 -2.49
C GLU A 243 -12.30 18.71 -3.39
N ARG A 244 -11.16 19.06 -2.79
CA ARG A 244 -9.90 19.24 -3.54
C ARG A 244 -9.48 17.99 -4.30
N VAL A 245 -9.66 16.80 -3.70
CA VAL A 245 -9.37 15.54 -4.40
C VAL A 245 -10.32 15.33 -5.59
N PHE A 246 -11.64 15.59 -5.43
CA PHE A 246 -12.59 15.53 -6.54
C PHE A 246 -12.24 16.50 -7.67
N GLU A 247 -11.88 17.74 -7.35
CA GLU A 247 -11.42 18.72 -8.32
C GLU A 247 -10.14 18.24 -9.06
N ALA A 248 -9.22 17.60 -8.34
CA ALA A 248 -8.03 17.03 -8.94
C ALA A 248 -8.36 15.95 -9.99
N PHE A 249 -9.45 15.19 -9.79
CA PHE A 249 -9.94 14.25 -10.80
C PHE A 249 -10.67 14.93 -11.96
N ALA A 250 -11.03 16.21 -11.84
CA ALA A 250 -11.92 16.92 -12.76
C ALA A 250 -13.30 16.22 -12.90
N LEU A 251 -13.77 15.61 -11.80
CA LEU A 251 -15.08 14.96 -11.75
C LEU A 251 -16.18 16.01 -11.69
N LYS A 252 -17.22 15.84 -12.50
CA LYS A 252 -18.43 16.66 -12.40
C LYS A 252 -19.19 16.32 -11.11
N PRO A 253 -20.02 17.25 -10.57
CA PRO A 253 -20.83 16.97 -9.39
C PRO A 253 -21.68 15.69 -9.50
N GLU A 254 -22.13 15.36 -10.71
CA GLU A 254 -22.93 14.18 -11.04
C GLU A 254 -22.11 12.87 -10.92
N ASP A 255 -20.81 12.93 -11.23
CA ASP A 255 -19.90 11.77 -11.17
C ASP A 255 -19.47 11.46 -9.72
N LYS A 256 -19.68 12.41 -8.78
CA LYS A 256 -19.30 12.26 -7.38
C LYS A 256 -20.09 11.17 -6.66
N THR A 257 -21.28 10.85 -7.13
CA THR A 257 -22.21 9.91 -6.50
C THR A 257 -21.71 8.44 -6.58
N GLU A 258 -20.94 8.07 -7.60
CA GLU A 258 -20.42 6.71 -7.77
C GLU A 258 -19.29 6.34 -6.77
N TYR A 259 -18.73 7.32 -6.08
CA TYR A 259 -17.66 7.13 -5.10
C TYR A 259 -18.17 7.01 -3.65
N TYR A 260 -19.51 7.00 -3.46
CA TYR A 260 -20.15 6.92 -2.15
C TYR A 260 -20.80 5.56 -1.84
N ILE A 261 -20.61 4.52 -2.71
CA ILE A 261 -21.25 3.20 -2.56
C ILE A 261 -20.23 2.15 -2.15
#